data_bdbf810d52319646d616740206238891
#
_entry.id   bdbf810d52319646d616740206238891
#
_cell.length_a   1.000
_cell.length_b   1.000
_cell.length_c   1.000
_cell.angle_alpha   90.00
_cell.angle_beta   90.00
_cell.angle_gamma   90.00
#
_symmetry.space_group_name_H-M   'P 1'
#
loop_
_entity.id
_entity.type
_entity.pdbx_description
1 polymer ?
#
loop_
_entity_poly.entity_id
_entity_poly.type
_entity_poly.pdbx_seq_one_letter_code
_entity_poly.pdbx_strand_id
1 'polypeptide(L)'
;RCIMLSASEGLCKDMEVTPTGAGITVPVGEKTLGRLFNVLGEAIDDGEPVTDSKRWCIHRKPPTFEEQSPVVEILETGIKVIDLLAPYAKGGKIGLFGGAGVGKTVLIQELIRNIATEHGGYSIFTGVGERSREGNDLWTEMKASGVLEKTALVFGQMNEPPGSRMRVAQTGLTMAEYFRDCEHKDVLPVSYTHLRAHETV
;
A
#
# COMPACT_ATOMS: atom_id res chain seq x y z
N ARG A 1 -3.65 6.16 -26.86
CA ARG A 1 -2.52 5.52 -26.17
C ARG A 1 -3.03 4.93 -24.88
N CYS A 2 -2.83 3.61 -24.64
CA CYS A 2 -3.29 2.90 -23.46
C CYS A 2 -2.08 2.33 -22.69
N ILE A 3 -2.25 2.14 -21.40
CA ILE A 3 -1.29 1.44 -20.53
C ILE A 3 -1.98 0.18 -20.08
N MET A 4 -1.36 -0.97 -20.31
CA MET A 4 -1.90 -2.26 -19.92
C MET A 4 -1.73 -2.50 -18.42
N LEU A 5 -2.79 -2.94 -17.77
CA LEU A 5 -2.82 -3.35 -16.36
C LEU A 5 -2.82 -4.88 -16.20
N SER A 6 -3.02 -5.61 -17.28
CA SER A 6 -2.93 -7.06 -17.36
C SER A 6 -2.01 -7.47 -18.51
N ALA A 7 -1.80 -8.77 -18.68
CA ALA A 7 -1.00 -9.31 -19.78
C ALA A 7 -1.51 -8.80 -21.13
N SER A 8 -0.59 -8.49 -22.04
CA SER A 8 -0.90 -7.98 -23.38
C SER A 8 -0.93 -9.07 -24.46
N GLU A 9 -0.69 -10.32 -24.09
CA GLU A 9 -0.70 -11.44 -25.03
C GLU A 9 -2.09 -11.59 -25.66
N GLY A 10 -2.10 -11.80 -26.97
CA GLY A 10 -3.34 -11.94 -27.74
C GLY A 10 -3.96 -10.64 -28.23
N LEU A 11 -3.42 -9.47 -27.84
CA LEU A 11 -3.89 -8.19 -28.40
C LEU A 11 -3.42 -8.02 -29.84
N CYS A 12 -4.38 -7.75 -30.73
CA CYS A 12 -4.13 -7.51 -32.14
C CYS A 12 -4.60 -6.13 -32.55
N LYS A 13 -4.08 -5.68 -33.70
CA LYS A 13 -4.58 -4.45 -34.33
C LYS A 13 -6.07 -4.62 -34.68
N ASP A 14 -6.84 -3.54 -34.57
CA ASP A 14 -8.25 -3.45 -34.90
C ASP A 14 -9.19 -4.28 -33.99
N MET A 15 -8.75 -4.69 -32.78
CA MET A 15 -9.64 -5.25 -31.78
C MET A 15 -10.60 -4.21 -31.24
N GLU A 16 -11.82 -4.64 -30.95
CA GLU A 16 -12.84 -3.80 -30.31
C GLU A 16 -12.44 -3.46 -28.87
N VAL A 17 -12.56 -2.20 -28.50
CA VAL A 17 -12.27 -1.69 -27.15
C VAL A 17 -13.52 -1.03 -26.58
N THR A 18 -14.04 -1.56 -25.48
CA THR A 18 -15.19 -1.00 -24.79
C THR A 18 -14.75 -0.15 -23.60
N PRO A 19 -14.99 1.16 -23.59
CA PRO A 19 -14.66 2.01 -22.46
C PRO A 19 -15.61 1.72 -21.28
N THR A 20 -15.10 1.65 -20.06
CA THR A 20 -15.90 1.47 -18.85
C THR A 20 -16.61 2.75 -18.40
N GLY A 21 -16.24 3.90 -18.98
CA GLY A 21 -16.79 5.21 -18.62
C GLY A 21 -16.35 5.75 -17.26
N ALA A 22 -15.54 5.02 -16.52
CA ALA A 22 -15.05 5.39 -15.19
C ALA A 22 -13.56 5.11 -15.06
N GLY A 23 -12.91 5.80 -14.14
CA GLY A 23 -11.53 5.50 -13.73
C GLY A 23 -11.45 4.20 -12.93
N ILE A 24 -10.23 3.75 -12.65
CA ILE A 24 -10.00 2.59 -11.79
C ILE A 24 -10.55 2.89 -10.39
N THR A 25 -11.44 2.03 -9.91
CA THR A 25 -12.01 2.11 -8.56
C THR A 25 -11.61 0.90 -7.75
N VAL A 26 -11.34 1.11 -6.46
CA VAL A 26 -10.92 0.06 -5.54
C VAL A 26 -11.81 0.03 -4.30
N PRO A 27 -11.98 -1.13 -3.67
CA PRO A 27 -12.76 -1.24 -2.44
C PRO A 27 -12.07 -0.46 -1.31
N VAL A 28 -12.87 0.13 -0.43
CA VAL A 28 -12.39 0.87 0.74
C VAL A 28 -13.22 0.51 1.97
N GLY A 29 -12.66 0.73 3.16
CA GLY A 29 -13.29 0.51 4.44
C GLY A 29 -12.84 -0.77 5.15
N GLU A 30 -13.42 -1.06 6.31
CA GLU A 30 -13.00 -2.13 7.21
C GLU A 30 -12.90 -3.52 6.57
N LYS A 31 -13.74 -3.80 5.55
CA LYS A 31 -13.70 -5.07 4.81
C LYS A 31 -12.41 -5.29 4.02
N THR A 32 -11.55 -4.27 3.90
CA THR A 32 -10.24 -4.40 3.26
C THR A 32 -9.14 -4.81 4.25
N LEU A 33 -9.38 -4.68 5.54
CA LEU A 33 -8.42 -5.07 6.56
C LEU A 33 -8.28 -6.60 6.61
N GLY A 34 -7.08 -7.06 6.86
CA GLY A 34 -6.77 -8.48 6.87
C GLY A 34 -6.64 -9.13 5.51
N ARG A 35 -6.82 -8.37 4.43
CA ARG A 35 -6.91 -8.89 3.06
C ARG A 35 -5.74 -8.45 2.18
N LEU A 36 -5.51 -9.22 1.14
CA LEU A 36 -4.51 -8.97 0.13
C LEU A 36 -5.15 -8.68 -1.23
N PHE A 37 -4.79 -7.56 -1.84
CA PHE A 37 -5.36 -7.07 -3.09
C PHE A 37 -4.33 -6.90 -4.19
N ASN A 38 -4.81 -6.99 -5.43
CA ASN A 38 -4.07 -6.51 -6.60
C ASN A 38 -4.33 -5.01 -6.85
N VAL A 39 -3.75 -4.46 -7.91
CA VAL A 39 -3.88 -3.04 -8.29
C VAL A 39 -5.33 -2.62 -8.58
N LEU A 40 -6.18 -3.53 -9.04
CA LEU A 40 -7.59 -3.28 -9.36
C LEU A 40 -8.51 -3.42 -8.13
N GLY A 41 -7.93 -3.75 -6.97
CA GLY A 41 -8.69 -3.98 -5.74
C GLY A 41 -9.45 -5.30 -5.74
N GLU A 42 -8.96 -6.28 -6.48
CA GLU A 42 -9.46 -7.66 -6.43
C GLU A 42 -8.67 -8.41 -5.36
N ALA A 43 -9.35 -9.18 -4.53
CA ALA A 43 -8.71 -9.99 -3.51
C ALA A 43 -7.94 -11.16 -4.15
N ILE A 44 -6.70 -11.38 -3.71
CA ILE A 44 -5.80 -12.43 -4.21
C ILE A 44 -5.29 -13.35 -3.09
N ASP A 45 -6.01 -13.37 -1.98
CA ASP A 45 -5.72 -14.15 -0.77
C ASP A 45 -6.58 -15.41 -0.64
N ASP A 46 -7.12 -15.92 -1.75
CA ASP A 46 -8.06 -17.06 -1.82
C ASP A 46 -9.35 -16.87 -0.98
N GLY A 47 -9.60 -15.67 -0.46
CA GLY A 47 -10.81 -15.33 0.26
C GLY A 47 -11.95 -14.90 -0.68
N GLU A 48 -13.15 -14.74 -0.11
CA GLU A 48 -14.30 -14.26 -0.88
C GLU A 48 -14.05 -12.86 -1.45
N PRO A 49 -14.53 -12.58 -2.68
CA PRO A 49 -14.42 -11.25 -3.28
C PRO A 49 -15.09 -10.17 -2.41
N VAL A 50 -14.45 -9.04 -2.25
CA VAL A 50 -15.00 -7.90 -1.51
C VAL A 50 -15.96 -7.12 -2.42
N THR A 51 -17.19 -7.65 -2.58
CA THR A 51 -18.20 -7.10 -3.50
C THR A 51 -19.08 -6.02 -2.87
N ASP A 52 -19.34 -6.13 -1.58
CA ASP A 52 -20.24 -5.24 -0.84
C ASP A 52 -19.46 -4.21 -0.01
N SER A 53 -18.65 -3.38 -0.69
CA SER A 53 -17.89 -2.29 -0.10
C SER A 53 -18.03 -1.02 -0.92
N LYS A 54 -17.84 0.14 -0.28
CA LYS A 54 -17.69 1.39 -1.01
C LYS A 54 -16.46 1.28 -1.93
N ARG A 55 -16.54 1.90 -3.09
CA ARG A 55 -15.42 1.93 -4.03
C ARG A 55 -15.05 3.39 -4.32
N TRP A 56 -13.77 3.69 -4.24
CA TRP A 56 -13.22 4.99 -4.54
C TRP A 56 -12.28 4.93 -5.75
N CYS A 57 -12.29 6.00 -6.55
CA CYS A 57 -11.38 6.13 -7.68
C CYS A 57 -9.94 6.37 -7.16
N ILE A 58 -8.96 5.70 -7.75
CA ILE A 58 -7.54 5.88 -7.37
C ILE A 58 -6.96 7.21 -7.84
N HIS A 59 -7.60 7.88 -8.81
CA HIS A 59 -7.21 9.19 -9.30
C HIS A 59 -7.98 10.29 -8.57
N ARG A 60 -7.59 10.55 -7.34
CA ARG A 60 -8.14 11.62 -6.49
C ARG A 60 -7.28 12.86 -6.55
N LYS A 61 -7.90 14.00 -6.29
CA LYS A 61 -7.17 15.26 -6.14
C LYS A 61 -6.44 15.26 -4.79
N PRO A 62 -5.20 15.80 -4.73
CA PRO A 62 -4.52 15.97 -3.45
C PRO A 62 -5.28 16.99 -2.58
N PRO A 63 -5.09 16.96 -1.25
CA PRO A 63 -5.63 17.98 -0.35
C PRO A 63 -5.18 19.37 -0.78
N THR A 64 -6.06 20.35 -0.62
CA THR A 64 -5.72 21.75 -0.86
C THR A 64 -4.79 22.27 0.24
N PHE A 65 -4.15 23.40 0.02
CA PHE A 65 -3.25 24.00 1.01
C PHE A 65 -4.00 24.35 2.32
N GLU A 66 -5.26 24.73 2.22
CA GLU A 66 -6.12 25.10 3.36
C GLU A 66 -6.50 23.88 4.22
N GLU A 67 -6.56 22.70 3.62
CA GLU A 67 -6.87 21.45 4.31
C GLU A 67 -5.66 20.83 5.04
N GLN A 68 -4.47 21.36 4.82
CA GLN A 68 -3.25 20.85 5.45
C GLN A 68 -3.08 21.44 6.85
N SER A 69 -2.85 20.56 7.83
CA SER A 69 -2.54 20.99 9.19
C SER A 69 -1.09 21.50 9.28
N PRO A 70 -0.85 22.71 9.81
CA PRO A 70 0.51 23.21 10.04
C PRO A 70 1.13 22.64 11.33
N VAL A 71 0.38 21.89 12.12
CA VAL A 71 0.84 21.36 13.41
C VAL A 71 1.75 20.18 13.18
N VAL A 72 2.97 20.26 13.73
CA VAL A 72 3.94 19.15 13.70
C VAL A 72 3.86 18.42 15.02
N GLU A 73 3.28 17.22 15.00
CA GLU A 73 3.28 16.30 16.12
C GLU A 73 4.31 15.18 15.86
N ILE A 74 5.00 14.74 16.90
CA ILE A 74 5.92 13.60 16.82
C ILE A 74 5.10 12.31 16.88
N LEU A 75 5.39 11.39 15.98
CA LEU A 75 4.90 10.03 16.03
C LEU A 75 5.86 9.18 16.86
N GLU A 76 5.43 8.77 18.04
CA GLU A 76 6.19 7.82 18.85
C GLU A 76 6.13 6.44 18.21
N THR A 77 7.27 5.98 17.70
CA THR A 77 7.34 4.70 16.97
C THR A 77 7.56 3.50 17.89
N GLY A 78 7.98 3.73 19.15
CA GLY A 78 8.39 2.69 20.09
C GLY A 78 9.78 2.11 19.78
N ILE A 79 10.43 2.58 18.74
CA ILE A 79 11.80 2.16 18.37
C ILE A 79 12.78 3.22 18.87
N LYS A 80 13.46 2.93 19.96
CA LYS A 80 14.31 3.89 20.70
C LYS A 80 15.28 4.68 19.83
N VAL A 81 15.90 4.03 18.86
CA VAL A 81 16.89 4.70 17.98
C VAL A 81 16.23 5.70 17.05
N ILE A 82 15.01 5.42 16.58
CA ILE A 82 14.24 6.33 15.74
C ILE A 82 13.75 7.49 16.58
N ASP A 83 13.06 7.20 17.67
CA ASP A 83 12.42 8.23 18.51
C ASP A 83 13.42 9.20 19.12
N LEU A 84 14.66 8.72 19.40
CA LEU A 84 15.72 9.55 19.99
C LEU A 84 16.55 10.33 18.95
N LEU A 85 16.91 9.70 17.83
CA LEU A 85 17.88 10.27 16.89
C LEU A 85 17.26 10.85 15.63
N ALA A 86 16.10 10.33 15.21
CA ALA A 86 15.42 10.73 13.98
C ALA A 86 13.90 10.61 14.13
N PRO A 87 13.30 11.36 15.06
CA PRO A 87 11.86 11.25 15.35
C PRO A 87 11.01 11.52 14.13
N TYR A 88 9.95 10.74 13.98
CA TYR A 88 9.02 10.87 12.87
C TYR A 88 7.96 11.91 13.18
N ALA A 89 7.66 12.76 12.21
CA ALA A 89 6.53 13.67 12.30
C ALA A 89 5.26 13.02 11.73
N LYS A 90 4.14 13.16 12.43
CA LYS A 90 2.82 12.78 11.87
C LYS A 90 2.56 13.56 10.58
N GLY A 91 2.08 12.86 9.56
CA GLY A 91 1.90 13.43 8.22
C GLY A 91 3.20 13.61 7.42
N GLY A 92 4.36 13.28 8.01
CA GLY A 92 5.66 13.31 7.35
C GLY A 92 5.86 12.17 6.35
N LYS A 93 6.82 12.36 5.44
CA LYS A 93 7.26 11.32 4.50
C LYS A 93 8.64 10.86 4.90
N ILE A 94 8.78 9.58 5.19
CA ILE A 94 10.00 8.99 5.73
C ILE A 94 10.51 7.92 4.78
N GLY A 95 11.79 7.97 4.45
CA GLY A 95 12.45 7.00 3.60
C GLY A 95 13.41 6.12 4.40
N LEU A 96 13.23 4.80 4.34
CA LEU A 96 14.14 3.81 4.91
C LEU A 96 15.00 3.23 3.79
N PHE A 97 16.26 3.63 3.74
CA PHE A 97 17.21 3.20 2.73
C PHE A 97 18.21 2.21 3.32
N GLY A 98 18.55 1.19 2.55
CA GLY A 98 19.55 0.21 2.94
C GLY A 98 19.69 -0.93 1.93
N GLY A 99 20.81 -1.61 1.93
CA GLY A 99 21.07 -2.79 1.10
C GLY A 99 20.17 -3.99 1.45
N ALA A 100 20.38 -5.10 0.78
CA ALA A 100 19.72 -6.35 1.12
C ALA A 100 20.15 -6.86 2.51
N GLY A 101 19.23 -7.48 3.25
CA GLY A 101 19.54 -8.14 4.52
C GLY A 101 19.83 -7.22 5.71
N VAL A 102 19.61 -5.90 5.61
CA VAL A 102 19.87 -4.94 6.72
C VAL A 102 18.67 -4.77 7.66
N GLY A 103 17.64 -5.58 7.56
CA GLY A 103 16.49 -5.56 8.48
C GLY A 103 15.40 -4.55 8.16
N LYS A 104 15.34 -3.97 6.94
CA LYS A 104 14.27 -3.03 6.56
C LYS A 104 12.87 -3.60 6.79
N THR A 105 12.64 -4.84 6.36
CA THR A 105 11.34 -5.51 6.51
C THR A 105 10.95 -5.68 7.96
N VAL A 106 11.90 -6.11 8.81
CA VAL A 106 11.67 -6.24 10.26
C VAL A 106 11.30 -4.90 10.89
N LEU A 107 11.99 -3.84 10.49
CA LEU A 107 11.69 -2.49 10.99
C LEU A 107 10.29 -2.02 10.57
N ILE A 108 9.90 -2.28 9.33
CA ILE A 108 8.57 -1.94 8.83
C ILE A 108 7.48 -2.74 9.57
N GLN A 109 7.68 -4.03 9.79
CA GLN A 109 6.75 -4.86 10.54
C GLN A 109 6.57 -4.37 11.98
N GLU A 110 7.66 -3.97 12.63
CA GLU A 110 7.60 -3.42 13.98
C GLU A 110 6.87 -2.08 14.02
N LEU A 111 7.09 -1.20 13.04
CA LEU A 111 6.33 0.05 12.89
C LEU A 111 4.84 -0.21 12.70
N ILE A 112 4.47 -1.13 11.82
CA ILE A 112 3.07 -1.51 11.59
C ILE A 112 2.44 -2.05 12.88
N ARG A 113 3.16 -2.93 13.58
CA ARG A 113 2.70 -3.49 14.85
C ARG A 113 2.45 -2.40 15.90
N ASN A 114 3.41 -1.50 16.08
CA ASN A 114 3.32 -0.46 17.09
C ASN A 114 2.19 0.53 16.78
N ILE A 115 1.99 0.92 15.53
CA ILE A 115 0.83 1.73 15.12
C ILE A 115 -0.49 1.01 15.42
N ALA A 116 -0.56 -0.29 15.15
CA ALA A 116 -1.77 -1.07 15.38
C ALA A 116 -2.08 -1.27 16.86
N THR A 117 -1.05 -1.48 17.70
CA THR A 117 -1.23 -1.81 19.12
C THR A 117 -1.30 -0.58 20.02
N GLU A 118 -0.40 0.37 19.83
CA GLU A 118 -0.26 1.52 20.73
C GLU A 118 -1.13 2.71 20.30
N HIS A 119 -1.25 2.95 19.00
CA HIS A 119 -2.03 4.08 18.48
C HIS A 119 -3.45 3.70 18.03
N GLY A 120 -3.79 2.40 18.01
CA GLY A 120 -5.10 1.94 17.52
C GLY A 120 -5.37 2.29 16.06
N GLY A 121 -4.32 2.59 15.30
CA GLY A 121 -4.38 2.96 13.90
C GLY A 121 -4.40 1.76 12.96
N TYR A 122 -4.49 2.05 11.68
CA TYR A 122 -4.43 1.05 10.61
C TYR A 122 -3.17 1.22 9.79
N SER A 123 -2.78 0.16 9.10
CA SER A 123 -1.65 0.21 8.18
C SER A 123 -2.07 -0.28 6.80
N ILE A 124 -1.54 0.37 5.78
CA ILE A 124 -1.73 -0.05 4.40
C ILE A 124 -0.35 -0.31 3.80
N PHE A 125 -0.07 -1.58 3.51
CA PHE A 125 1.20 -1.96 2.92
C PHE A 125 1.06 -2.10 1.40
N THR A 126 1.91 -1.42 0.65
CA THR A 126 1.95 -1.51 -0.81
C THR A 126 3.30 -2.05 -1.27
N GLY A 127 3.29 -3.25 -1.86
CA GLY A 127 4.47 -3.87 -2.46
C GLY A 127 4.59 -3.49 -3.93
N VAL A 128 5.55 -2.62 -4.26
CA VAL A 128 5.76 -2.11 -5.63
C VAL A 128 6.94 -2.82 -6.29
N GLY A 129 6.66 -3.77 -7.18
CA GLY A 129 7.68 -4.53 -7.88
C GLY A 129 8.44 -5.51 -7.00
N GLU A 130 7.81 -6.00 -5.96
CA GLU A 130 8.39 -6.95 -5.02
C GLU A 130 8.42 -8.37 -5.59
N ARG A 131 9.33 -9.20 -5.10
CA ARG A 131 9.35 -10.63 -5.45
C ARG A 131 8.18 -11.32 -4.80
N SER A 132 7.49 -12.19 -5.54
CA SER A 132 6.33 -12.94 -5.05
C SER A 132 6.63 -13.74 -3.78
N ARG A 133 7.85 -14.28 -3.66
CA ARG A 133 8.29 -14.99 -2.46
C ARG A 133 8.36 -14.07 -1.24
N GLU A 134 8.99 -12.91 -1.37
CA GLU A 134 9.15 -11.95 -0.27
C GLU A 134 7.79 -11.40 0.19
N GLY A 135 6.88 -11.15 -0.77
CA GLY A 135 5.51 -10.74 -0.47
C GLY A 135 4.72 -11.82 0.29
N ASN A 136 4.87 -13.09 -0.09
CA ASN A 136 4.23 -14.20 0.59
C ASN A 136 4.82 -14.44 2.00
N ASP A 137 6.13 -14.34 2.14
CA ASP A 137 6.80 -14.45 3.44
C ASP A 137 6.30 -13.35 4.39
N LEU A 138 6.22 -12.10 3.92
CA LEU A 138 5.69 -10.98 4.67
C LEU A 138 4.23 -11.19 5.10
N TRP A 139 3.37 -11.63 4.18
CA TRP A 139 1.97 -11.92 4.50
C TRP A 139 1.83 -13.01 5.55
N THR A 140 2.62 -14.08 5.44
CA THR A 140 2.63 -15.19 6.40
C THR A 140 3.09 -14.73 7.79
N GLU A 141 4.15 -13.92 7.87
CA GLU A 141 4.66 -13.37 9.11
C GLU A 141 3.67 -12.41 9.76
N MET A 142 3.02 -11.53 9.00
CA MET A 142 1.98 -10.63 9.50
C MET A 142 0.75 -11.40 10.03
N LYS A 143 0.40 -12.50 9.38
CA LYS A 143 -0.67 -13.39 9.83
C LYS A 143 -0.30 -14.09 11.13
N ALA A 144 0.92 -14.60 11.25
CA ALA A 144 1.41 -15.26 12.45
C ALA A 144 1.52 -14.32 13.66
N SER A 145 1.88 -13.04 13.41
CA SER A 145 1.99 -12.02 14.46
C SER A 145 0.65 -11.38 14.87
N GLY A 146 -0.46 -11.69 14.18
CA GLY A 146 -1.77 -11.11 14.44
C GLY A 146 -1.93 -9.64 13.99
N VAL A 147 -0.94 -9.07 13.34
CA VAL A 147 -0.97 -7.66 12.89
C VAL A 147 -1.81 -7.50 11.63
N LEU A 148 -2.01 -8.59 10.89
CA LEU A 148 -2.75 -8.59 9.62
C LEU A 148 -4.18 -8.05 9.77
N GLU A 149 -4.85 -8.30 10.90
CA GLU A 149 -6.24 -7.87 11.14
C GLU A 149 -6.44 -6.34 11.06
N LYS A 150 -5.37 -5.57 11.30
CA LYS A 150 -5.38 -4.10 11.22
C LYS A 150 -4.59 -3.57 10.02
N THR A 151 -4.26 -4.44 9.09
CA THR A 151 -3.44 -4.09 7.92
C THR A 151 -4.12 -4.54 6.64
N ALA A 152 -4.19 -3.68 5.64
CA ALA A 152 -4.53 -4.09 4.27
C ALA A 152 -3.26 -4.15 3.42
N LEU A 153 -3.17 -5.14 2.54
CA LEU A 153 -2.02 -5.36 1.69
C LEU A 153 -2.41 -5.17 0.23
N VAL A 154 -1.60 -4.45 -0.52
CA VAL A 154 -1.79 -4.26 -1.97
C VAL A 154 -0.48 -4.59 -2.67
N PHE A 155 -0.49 -5.59 -3.53
CA PHE A 155 0.72 -6.02 -4.21
C PHE A 155 0.63 -5.75 -5.72
N GLY A 156 1.73 -5.20 -6.26
CA GLY A 156 2.05 -5.16 -7.67
C GLY A 156 3.41 -5.80 -7.86
N GLN A 157 3.42 -7.11 -8.02
CA GLN A 157 4.62 -7.94 -8.02
C GLN A 157 5.49 -7.75 -9.28
N MET A 158 6.72 -8.26 -9.25
CA MET A 158 7.67 -8.13 -10.37
C MET A 158 7.18 -8.74 -11.68
N ASN A 159 6.38 -9.80 -11.61
CA ASN A 159 5.79 -10.49 -12.76
C ASN A 159 4.60 -9.77 -13.37
N GLU A 160 4.07 -8.75 -12.70
CA GLU A 160 2.96 -7.97 -13.22
C GLU A 160 3.43 -6.91 -14.24
N PRO A 161 2.53 -6.50 -15.16
CA PRO A 161 2.82 -5.45 -16.12
C PRO A 161 3.30 -4.14 -15.46
N PRO A 162 4.15 -3.36 -16.14
CA PRO A 162 4.60 -2.07 -15.61
C PRO A 162 3.46 -1.12 -15.24
N GLY A 163 2.34 -1.17 -15.97
CA GLY A 163 1.15 -0.36 -15.69
C GLY A 163 0.56 -0.64 -14.30
N SER A 164 0.45 -1.92 -13.92
CA SER A 164 0.00 -2.34 -12.59
C SER A 164 0.94 -1.83 -11.50
N ARG A 165 2.24 -2.08 -11.67
CA ARG A 165 3.26 -1.65 -10.70
C ARG A 165 3.28 -0.14 -10.48
N MET A 166 3.00 0.65 -11.51
CA MET A 166 2.91 2.11 -11.40
C MET A 166 1.70 2.59 -10.58
N ARG A 167 0.65 1.80 -10.47
CA ARG A 167 -0.62 2.21 -9.85
C ARG A 167 -0.86 1.61 -8.46
N VAL A 168 -0.14 0.58 -8.08
CA VAL A 168 -0.35 -0.13 -6.82
C VAL A 168 -0.25 0.79 -5.59
N ALA A 169 0.71 1.72 -5.59
CA ALA A 169 0.84 2.70 -4.52
C ALA A 169 -0.37 3.65 -4.42
N GLN A 170 -0.97 4.02 -5.56
CA GLN A 170 -2.19 4.84 -5.58
C GLN A 170 -3.40 4.07 -5.05
N THR A 171 -3.49 2.77 -5.35
CA THR A 171 -4.53 1.89 -4.79
C THR A 171 -4.44 1.86 -3.27
N GLY A 172 -3.26 1.58 -2.72
CA GLY A 172 -3.08 1.57 -1.27
C GLY A 172 -3.31 2.94 -0.62
N LEU A 173 -2.84 4.01 -1.25
CA LEU A 173 -3.08 5.37 -0.75
C LEU A 173 -4.58 5.71 -0.72
N THR A 174 -5.34 5.28 -1.72
CA THR A 174 -6.80 5.49 -1.75
C THR A 174 -7.50 4.77 -0.59
N MET A 175 -7.06 3.55 -0.25
CA MET A 175 -7.57 2.84 0.92
C MET A 175 -7.19 3.57 2.23
N ALA A 176 -5.96 4.06 2.33
CA ALA A 176 -5.50 4.83 3.49
C ALA A 176 -6.28 6.13 3.68
N GLU A 177 -6.54 6.86 2.59
CA GLU A 177 -7.32 8.11 2.63
C GLU A 177 -8.75 7.89 3.13
N TYR A 178 -9.36 6.75 2.82
CA TYR A 178 -10.69 6.45 3.35
C TYR A 178 -10.69 6.37 4.88
N PHE A 179 -9.76 5.66 5.47
CA PHE A 179 -9.66 5.54 6.93
C PHE A 179 -9.35 6.88 7.59
N ARG A 180 -8.50 7.69 6.97
CA ARG A 180 -8.22 9.05 7.45
C ARG A 180 -9.44 9.96 7.36
N ASP A 181 -10.11 10.01 6.20
CA ASP A 181 -11.15 11.00 5.90
C ASP A 181 -12.51 10.64 6.48
N CYS A 182 -12.85 9.33 6.53
CA CYS A 182 -14.17 8.85 6.96
C CYS A 182 -14.18 8.32 8.39
N GLU A 183 -13.09 7.72 8.83
CA GLU A 183 -12.99 7.08 10.16
C GLU A 183 -12.12 7.86 11.14
N HIS A 184 -11.44 8.92 10.66
CA HIS A 184 -10.55 9.76 11.46
C HIS A 184 -9.50 8.95 12.24
N LYS A 185 -8.97 7.92 11.60
CA LYS A 185 -7.93 7.05 12.16
C LYS A 185 -6.54 7.47 11.69
N ASP A 186 -5.58 7.30 12.56
CA ASP A 186 -4.17 7.37 12.16
C ASP A 186 -3.87 6.19 11.23
N VAL A 187 -3.31 6.48 10.07
CA VAL A 187 -3.00 5.46 9.05
C VAL A 187 -1.53 5.56 8.68
N LEU A 188 -0.85 4.41 8.70
CA LEU A 188 0.51 4.27 8.22
C LEU A 188 0.50 3.66 6.81
N PRO A 189 0.56 4.47 5.74
CA PRO A 189 0.79 3.95 4.40
C PRO A 189 2.26 3.62 4.22
N VAL A 190 2.57 2.37 3.95
CA VAL A 190 3.93 1.88 3.67
C VAL A 190 4.03 1.54 2.19
N SER A 191 4.94 2.18 1.48
CA SER A 191 5.28 1.81 0.11
C SER A 191 6.65 1.15 0.09
N TYR A 192 6.67 -0.16 -0.10
CA TYR A 192 7.91 -0.92 -0.22
C TYR A 192 8.24 -1.09 -1.70
N THR A 193 9.35 -0.50 -2.10
CA THR A 193 9.80 -0.52 -3.49
C THR A 193 11.12 -1.27 -3.56
N HIS A 194 11.18 -2.34 -4.33
CA HIS A 194 12.44 -2.93 -4.74
C HIS A 194 13.05 -2.02 -5.81
N LEU A 195 13.69 -0.96 -5.37
CA LEU A 195 14.57 -0.20 -6.23
C LEU A 195 15.79 -1.09 -6.51
N ARG A 196 15.77 -1.82 -7.60
CA ARG A 196 17.01 -2.22 -8.26
C ARG A 196 17.66 -0.91 -8.74
N ALA A 197 18.43 -0.30 -7.87
CA ALA A 197 19.46 0.60 -8.32
C ALA A 197 20.34 -0.23 -9.26
N HIS A 198 20.29 0.11 -10.53
CA HIS A 198 21.17 -0.33 -11.60
C HIS A 198 22.28 -1.29 -11.17
N GLU A 199 21.98 -2.58 -11.05
CA GLU A 199 22.99 -3.62 -11.19
C GLU A 199 23.22 -3.81 -12.69
N THR A 200 23.66 -2.76 -13.33
CA THR A 200 24.19 -2.79 -14.68
C THR A 200 25.59 -2.24 -14.63
N VAL A 201 26.52 -3.10 -14.38
CA VAL A 201 27.82 -3.14 -15.03
C VAL A 201 28.15 -4.57 -15.32
#